data_ae0f60ae492fae0a376c2c9529685e5e
#
_entry.id   ae0f60ae492fae0a376c2c9529685e5e
#
_cell.length_a   1.000
_cell.length_b   1.000
_cell.length_c   1.000
_cell.angle_alpha   90.00
_cell.angle_beta   90.00
_cell.angle_gamma   90.00
#
_symmetry.space_group_name_H-M   'P 1'
#
loop_
_entity.id
_entity.type
_entity.pdbx_description
1 polymer ?
#
loop_
_entity_poly.entity_id
_entity_poly.type
_entity_poly.pdbx_seq_one_letter_code
_entity_poly.pdbx_strand_id
1 'polypeptide(L)'
;MKVFCDYHHGGLYHALHLLFEVRLGMELYRPIGMEWAEKGIWQYSTNPPTQRQYLDPVNCELRKDGYYYWRDTSEEIDHRCLTFEQFKETDIDLILATVWQHTYSFKALQQVEKPRAKYIRLCGNSGEPMDWSVHRNLIDTTNLYQEPSGCNRVVVHQEFPVDLFYFQPPLREKKIRSYLNCFNETPYYPIFFQYKEKLPEFDWKIHGLNGPDGFITPVSKLAQSMRESSFIWHIKQHGEGFGHIIHNAFAVGRPTCTVKEYYQGKLIYPMLEDGITCLDLGAHIFEENCQRIREFSEPEKLLKMSETCRKRFLENVSFDEDEQKMRQFLSRLL
;
A
#
# COMPACT_ATOMS: atom_id res chain seq x y z
N MET A 1 -9.38 5.54 -22.15
CA MET A 1 -9.54 6.61 -21.12
C MET A 1 -8.18 6.85 -20.48
N LYS A 2 -7.83 8.12 -20.29
CA LYS A 2 -6.54 8.54 -19.74
C LYS A 2 -6.74 9.03 -18.31
N VAL A 3 -6.01 8.42 -17.39
CA VAL A 3 -6.04 8.70 -15.95
C VAL A 3 -4.72 9.31 -15.54
N PHE A 4 -4.74 10.40 -14.79
CA PHE A 4 -3.55 11.03 -14.25
C PHE A 4 -3.54 10.92 -12.72
N CYS A 5 -2.41 10.52 -12.15
CA CYS A 5 -2.25 10.38 -10.72
C CYS A 5 -0.89 10.92 -10.27
N ASP A 6 -0.88 11.81 -9.29
CA ASP A 6 0.35 12.39 -8.74
C ASP A 6 1.05 11.54 -7.68
N TYR A 7 0.52 10.37 -7.38
CA TYR A 7 0.99 9.58 -6.26
C TYR A 7 2.42 9.07 -6.45
N HIS A 8 3.19 9.12 -5.38
CA HIS A 8 4.62 8.79 -5.38
C HIS A 8 4.98 7.52 -4.59
N HIS A 9 4.00 6.89 -3.91
CA HIS A 9 4.24 5.66 -3.15
C HIS A 9 4.14 4.44 -4.07
N GLY A 10 5.25 3.75 -4.30
CA GLY A 10 5.36 2.67 -5.29
C GLY A 10 4.28 1.59 -5.16
N GLY A 11 4.03 1.08 -3.94
CA GLY A 11 3.03 0.02 -3.74
C GLY A 11 1.61 0.41 -4.12
N LEU A 12 1.16 1.62 -3.77
CA LEU A 12 -0.17 2.08 -4.19
C LEU A 12 -0.20 2.37 -5.69
N TYR A 13 0.86 2.95 -6.25
CA TYR A 13 0.90 3.21 -7.68
C TYR A 13 0.86 1.92 -8.51
N HIS A 14 1.54 0.86 -8.05
CA HIS A 14 1.43 -0.45 -8.67
C HIS A 14 -0.01 -1.01 -8.58
N ALA A 15 -0.67 -0.88 -7.44
CA ALA A 15 -2.07 -1.27 -7.31
C ALA A 15 -2.98 -0.50 -8.28
N LEU A 16 -2.73 0.79 -8.49
CA LEU A 16 -3.44 1.58 -9.49
C LEU A 16 -3.12 1.14 -10.93
N HIS A 17 -1.88 0.77 -11.23
CA HIS A 17 -1.50 0.18 -12.50
C HIS A 17 -2.29 -1.10 -12.77
N LEU A 18 -2.31 -2.03 -11.82
CA LEU A 18 -3.06 -3.28 -11.97
C LEU A 18 -4.55 -3.01 -12.17
N LEU A 19 -5.15 -2.12 -11.37
CA LEU A 19 -6.57 -1.81 -11.46
C LEU A 19 -6.91 -1.05 -12.76
N PHE A 20 -6.25 0.08 -13.04
CA PHE A 20 -6.63 0.95 -14.14
C PHE A 20 -6.12 0.46 -15.50
N GLU A 21 -4.88 0.01 -15.61
CA GLU A 21 -4.31 -0.42 -16.89
C GLU A 21 -4.63 -1.87 -17.19
N VAL A 22 -4.33 -2.79 -16.27
CA VAL A 22 -4.48 -4.22 -16.54
C VAL A 22 -5.95 -4.64 -16.56
N ARG A 23 -6.75 -4.24 -15.55
CA ARG A 23 -8.15 -4.68 -15.43
C ARG A 23 -9.12 -3.80 -16.20
N LEU A 24 -8.98 -2.49 -16.11
CA LEU A 24 -9.94 -1.56 -16.72
C LEU A 24 -9.56 -1.16 -18.15
N GLY A 25 -8.34 -1.47 -18.62
CA GLY A 25 -7.86 -1.14 -19.97
C GLY A 25 -7.69 0.36 -20.21
N MET A 26 -7.37 1.13 -19.17
CA MET A 26 -7.14 2.57 -19.23
C MET A 26 -5.65 2.88 -19.31
N GLU A 27 -5.28 4.09 -19.67
CA GLU A 27 -3.90 4.56 -19.66
C GLU A 27 -3.64 5.36 -18.38
N LEU A 28 -2.67 4.93 -17.57
CA LEU A 28 -2.30 5.61 -16.32
C LEU A 28 -1.04 6.44 -16.50
N TYR A 29 -1.13 7.71 -16.16
CA TYR A 29 -0.05 8.70 -16.26
C TYR A 29 0.31 9.27 -14.90
N ARG A 30 1.57 9.71 -14.77
CA ARG A 30 2.09 10.38 -13.58
C ARG A 30 3.02 11.54 -13.96
N PRO A 31 3.31 12.48 -13.05
CA PRO A 31 4.24 13.55 -13.32
C PRO A 31 5.69 13.05 -13.40
N ILE A 32 6.49 13.64 -14.26
CA ILE A 32 7.94 13.46 -14.31
C ILE A 32 8.64 14.58 -13.52
N GLY A 33 9.56 14.20 -12.64
CA GLY A 33 10.51 15.10 -12.01
C GLY A 33 9.94 16.18 -11.10
N MET A 34 10.81 17.12 -10.72
CA MET A 34 10.55 18.19 -9.78
C MET A 34 9.86 19.43 -10.39
N GLU A 35 9.75 19.53 -11.71
CA GLU A 35 9.17 20.71 -12.38
C GLU A 35 7.72 20.98 -11.97
N TRP A 36 7.00 19.93 -11.56
CA TRP A 36 5.65 20.04 -11.03
C TRP A 36 5.60 20.75 -9.67
N ALA A 37 6.67 20.63 -8.87
CA ALA A 37 6.80 21.36 -7.63
C ALA A 37 6.90 22.89 -7.89
N GLU A 38 7.66 23.29 -8.91
CA GLU A 38 7.81 24.67 -9.32
C GLU A 38 6.49 25.30 -9.81
N LYS A 39 5.58 24.46 -10.32
CA LYS A 39 4.24 24.88 -10.76
C LYS A 39 3.22 24.94 -9.61
N GLY A 40 3.64 24.82 -8.37
CA GLY A 40 2.82 24.99 -7.18
C GLY A 40 2.03 23.77 -6.74
N ILE A 41 2.17 22.62 -7.41
CA ILE A 41 1.48 21.39 -7.02
C ILE A 41 1.94 20.93 -5.64
N TRP A 42 3.19 21.21 -5.28
CA TRP A 42 3.83 20.86 -4.03
C TRP A 42 3.93 21.99 -3.01
N GLN A 43 3.36 23.16 -3.31
CA GLN A 43 3.49 24.38 -2.49
C GLN A 43 3.13 24.21 -1.01
N TYR A 44 2.27 23.26 -0.71
CA TYR A 44 1.79 23.03 0.65
C TYR A 44 2.39 21.79 1.31
N SER A 45 3.34 21.14 0.67
CA SER A 45 4.04 19.99 1.26
C SER A 45 5.09 20.50 2.24
N THR A 46 4.94 20.17 3.52
CA THR A 46 5.97 20.40 4.54
C THR A 46 7.18 19.48 4.38
N ASN A 47 7.00 18.37 3.66
CA ASN A 47 8.05 17.45 3.23
C ASN A 47 7.98 17.34 1.71
N PRO A 48 8.62 18.26 0.96
CA PRO A 48 8.73 18.07 -0.47
C PRO A 48 9.40 16.72 -0.67
N PRO A 49 8.87 15.89 -1.59
CA PRO A 49 9.45 14.60 -1.87
C PRO A 49 10.92 14.78 -2.17
N THR A 50 11.73 13.94 -1.58
CA THR A 50 13.16 13.92 -1.91
C THR A 50 13.30 13.63 -3.40
N GLN A 51 14.33 14.16 -4.05
CA GLN A 51 14.61 13.93 -5.48
C GLN A 51 14.52 12.46 -5.91
N ARG A 52 14.64 11.52 -4.97
CA ARG A 52 14.49 10.07 -5.19
C ARG A 52 13.05 9.59 -5.31
N GLN A 53 12.07 10.36 -4.86
CA GLN A 53 10.64 10.01 -4.94
C GLN A 53 10.00 10.55 -6.23
N TYR A 54 10.59 11.56 -6.83
CA TYR A 54 10.25 12.05 -8.16
C TYR A 54 11.34 11.62 -9.10
N LEU A 55 10.90 11.03 -10.10
CA LEU A 55 11.63 10.49 -11.21
C LEU A 55 12.95 11.24 -11.41
N ASP A 56 14.00 10.65 -10.89
CA ASP A 56 15.34 10.95 -11.35
C ASP A 56 15.30 10.79 -12.89
N PRO A 57 15.65 11.83 -13.65
CA PRO A 57 15.74 11.74 -15.13
C PRO A 57 16.52 10.52 -15.60
N VAL A 58 17.41 9.99 -14.78
CA VAL A 58 18.18 8.76 -15.04
C VAL A 58 17.29 7.51 -15.15
N ASN A 59 16.14 7.50 -14.47
CA ASN A 59 15.20 6.38 -14.46
C ASN A 59 14.04 6.54 -15.44
N CYS A 60 13.98 7.65 -16.19
CA CYS A 60 12.96 7.90 -17.18
C CYS A 60 13.53 7.78 -18.58
N GLU A 61 12.86 7.01 -19.39
CA GLU A 61 13.19 6.80 -20.80
C GLU A 61 12.14 7.44 -21.70
N LEU A 62 12.57 8.29 -22.64
CA LEU A 62 11.71 8.79 -23.71
C LEU A 62 11.48 7.69 -24.74
N ARG A 63 10.25 7.23 -24.89
CA ARG A 63 9.88 6.17 -25.82
C ARG A 63 9.41 6.74 -27.17
N LYS A 64 9.29 5.85 -28.16
CA LYS A 64 8.92 6.21 -29.54
C LYS A 64 7.52 6.83 -29.66
N ASP A 65 6.64 6.59 -28.68
CA ASP A 65 5.30 7.21 -28.60
C ASP A 65 5.31 8.66 -28.09
N GLY A 66 6.49 9.20 -27.76
CA GLY A 66 6.66 10.57 -27.31
C GLY A 66 6.44 10.79 -25.80
N TYR A 67 6.18 9.72 -25.05
CA TYR A 67 6.02 9.80 -23.60
C TYR A 67 7.24 9.30 -22.88
N TYR A 68 7.47 9.81 -21.66
CA TYR A 68 8.48 9.28 -20.76
C TYR A 68 7.90 8.10 -19.98
N TYR A 69 8.67 7.04 -19.86
CA TYR A 69 8.35 5.88 -19.04
C TYR A 69 9.33 5.83 -17.88
N TRP A 70 8.79 5.62 -16.70
CA TRP A 70 9.58 5.39 -15.50
C TRP A 70 9.56 3.90 -15.17
N ARG A 71 10.76 3.37 -14.93
CA ARG A 71 10.90 1.98 -14.52
C ARG A 71 11.03 1.93 -13.01
N ASP A 72 10.09 1.29 -12.34
CA ASP A 72 10.22 0.96 -10.94
C ASP A 72 11.16 -0.25 -10.81
N THR A 73 12.34 -0.02 -10.21
CA THR A 73 13.35 -1.07 -10.04
C THR A 73 12.89 -2.18 -9.10
N SER A 74 11.88 -1.95 -8.27
CA SER A 74 11.31 -2.96 -7.38
C SER A 74 10.38 -3.93 -8.10
N GLU A 75 9.74 -3.49 -9.19
CA GLU A 75 8.65 -4.22 -9.85
C GLU A 75 8.83 -4.39 -11.36
N GLU A 76 9.88 -3.84 -11.93
CA GLU A 76 10.20 -3.92 -13.37
C GLU A 76 9.08 -3.44 -14.31
N ILE A 77 8.24 -2.50 -13.85
CA ILE A 77 7.12 -1.95 -14.60
C ILE A 77 7.43 -0.56 -15.11
N ASP A 78 7.22 -0.36 -16.41
CA ASP A 78 7.33 0.96 -17.02
C ASP A 78 6.06 1.76 -16.81
N HIS A 79 6.17 2.93 -16.15
CA HIS A 79 5.06 3.85 -15.93
C HIS A 79 5.16 5.06 -16.86
N ARG A 80 4.01 5.47 -17.43
CA ARG A 80 3.95 6.66 -18.28
C ARG A 80 4.11 7.93 -17.45
N CYS A 81 5.06 8.76 -17.83
CA CYS A 81 5.35 10.01 -17.15
C CYS A 81 5.16 11.18 -18.09
N LEU A 82 4.56 12.26 -17.60
CA LEU A 82 4.34 13.49 -18.34
C LEU A 82 5.15 14.63 -17.75
N THR A 83 5.79 15.43 -18.59
CA THR A 83 6.19 16.77 -18.24
C THR A 83 4.94 17.63 -18.01
N PHE A 84 5.09 18.81 -17.41
CA PHE A 84 3.95 19.71 -17.24
C PHE A 84 3.36 20.18 -18.58
N GLU A 85 4.22 20.43 -19.57
CA GLU A 85 3.77 20.82 -20.91
C GLU A 85 3.02 19.67 -21.61
N GLN A 86 3.55 18.45 -21.53
CA GLN A 86 2.84 17.28 -22.07
C GLN A 86 1.50 17.04 -21.36
N PHE A 87 1.42 17.28 -20.05
CA PHE A 87 0.14 17.21 -19.34
C PHE A 87 -0.86 18.23 -19.87
N LYS A 88 -0.45 19.47 -20.15
CA LYS A 88 -1.34 20.48 -20.73
C LYS A 88 -1.90 20.07 -22.08
N GLU A 89 -1.07 19.40 -22.89
CA GLU A 89 -1.43 18.97 -24.24
C GLU A 89 -2.21 17.65 -24.26
N THR A 90 -1.99 16.77 -23.26
CA THR A 90 -2.63 15.47 -23.19
C THR A 90 -4.10 15.60 -22.75
N ASP A 91 -5.02 14.97 -23.47
CA ASP A 91 -6.42 14.93 -23.10
C ASP A 91 -6.61 13.91 -21.95
N ILE A 92 -6.77 14.41 -20.72
CA ILE A 92 -6.94 13.62 -19.50
C ILE A 92 -8.41 13.56 -19.13
N ASP A 93 -8.94 12.35 -18.96
CA ASP A 93 -10.33 12.10 -18.58
C ASP A 93 -10.55 12.12 -17.06
N LEU A 94 -9.61 11.55 -16.31
CA LEU A 94 -9.67 11.41 -14.85
C LEU A 94 -8.40 11.93 -14.17
N ILE A 95 -8.54 12.66 -13.08
CA ILE A 95 -7.46 13.08 -12.21
C ILE A 95 -7.67 12.45 -10.82
N LEU A 96 -6.70 11.65 -10.37
CA LEU A 96 -6.67 11.07 -9.04
C LEU A 96 -5.79 11.94 -8.13
N ALA A 97 -6.39 12.57 -7.13
CA ALA A 97 -5.68 13.37 -6.14
C ALA A 97 -5.45 12.55 -4.86
N THR A 98 -4.19 12.35 -4.49
CA THR A 98 -3.82 11.36 -3.47
C THR A 98 -3.41 11.95 -2.13
N VAL A 99 -2.75 13.10 -2.11
CA VAL A 99 -2.25 13.71 -0.87
C VAL A 99 -3.00 15.01 -0.61
N TRP A 100 -3.50 15.17 0.61
CA TRP A 100 -4.32 16.34 0.96
C TRP A 100 -3.59 17.67 0.74
N GLN A 101 -2.28 17.73 0.95
CA GLN A 101 -1.46 18.93 0.73
C GLN A 101 -1.46 19.38 -0.73
N HIS A 102 -1.66 18.44 -1.65
CA HIS A 102 -1.65 18.67 -3.10
C HIS A 102 -3.04 18.81 -3.70
N THR A 103 -4.05 18.43 -2.92
CA THR A 103 -5.45 18.39 -3.36
C THR A 103 -5.95 19.73 -3.89
N TYR A 104 -5.65 20.81 -3.20
CA TYR A 104 -6.06 22.15 -3.62
C TYR A 104 -5.33 22.61 -4.89
N SER A 105 -4.05 22.32 -4.99
CA SER A 105 -3.25 22.64 -6.18
C SER A 105 -3.71 21.84 -7.39
N PHE A 106 -4.02 20.56 -7.19
CA PHE A 106 -4.58 19.71 -8.25
C PHE A 106 -5.94 20.19 -8.72
N LYS A 107 -6.82 20.56 -7.78
CA LYS A 107 -8.14 21.08 -8.15
C LYS A 107 -8.03 22.40 -8.93
N ALA A 108 -7.14 23.29 -8.51
CA ALA A 108 -6.87 24.53 -9.23
C ALA A 108 -6.31 24.23 -10.62
N LEU A 109 -5.35 23.32 -10.73
CA LEU A 109 -4.77 22.90 -12.00
C LEU A 109 -5.82 22.23 -12.92
N GLN A 110 -6.67 21.36 -12.37
CA GLN A 110 -7.77 20.77 -13.12
C GLN A 110 -8.74 21.81 -13.68
N GLN A 111 -9.10 22.81 -12.87
CA GLN A 111 -10.03 23.85 -13.29
C GLN A 111 -9.48 24.72 -14.42
N VAL A 112 -8.17 24.99 -14.40
CA VAL A 112 -7.51 25.85 -15.38
C VAL A 112 -7.06 25.06 -16.61
N GLU A 113 -6.38 23.92 -16.41
CA GLU A 113 -5.71 23.19 -17.49
C GLU A 113 -6.57 22.03 -18.03
N LYS A 114 -7.39 21.41 -17.17
CA LYS A 114 -8.22 20.24 -17.50
C LYS A 114 -9.66 20.39 -17.04
N PRO A 115 -10.40 21.40 -17.57
CA PRO A 115 -11.76 21.71 -17.09
C PRO A 115 -12.77 20.59 -17.36
N ARG A 116 -12.48 19.66 -18.28
CA ARG A 116 -13.35 18.53 -18.61
C ARG A 116 -13.04 17.27 -17.82
N ALA A 117 -11.85 17.15 -17.26
CA ALA A 117 -11.47 15.96 -16.50
C ALA A 117 -12.35 15.79 -15.26
N LYS A 118 -12.69 14.55 -14.94
CA LYS A 118 -13.34 14.20 -13.68
C LYS A 118 -12.28 14.14 -12.57
N TYR A 119 -12.65 14.65 -11.42
CA TYR A 119 -11.76 14.73 -10.28
C TYR A 119 -12.18 13.76 -9.21
N ILE A 120 -11.27 12.89 -8.80
CA ILE A 120 -11.49 11.84 -7.79
C ILE A 120 -10.41 11.96 -6.72
N ARG A 121 -10.81 12.01 -5.45
CA ARG A 121 -9.90 11.90 -4.31
C ARG A 121 -9.54 10.41 -4.13
N LEU A 122 -8.28 10.12 -3.91
CA LEU A 122 -7.78 8.79 -3.57
C LEU A 122 -7.16 8.84 -2.18
N CYS A 123 -7.65 8.02 -1.25
CA CYS A 123 -7.10 7.89 0.10
C CYS A 123 -6.49 6.50 0.28
N GLY A 124 -5.22 6.47 0.67
CA GLY A 124 -4.43 5.24 0.84
C GLY A 124 -3.85 5.04 2.23
N ASN A 125 -3.86 6.07 3.08
CA ASN A 125 -3.34 6.01 4.45
C ASN A 125 -4.36 6.48 5.48
N SER A 126 -4.18 6.03 6.73
CA SER A 126 -4.92 6.58 7.85
C SER A 126 -4.47 8.02 8.15
N GLY A 127 -5.41 8.87 8.53
CA GLY A 127 -5.15 10.28 8.85
C GLY A 127 -5.05 11.20 7.64
N GLU A 128 -5.27 10.72 6.42
CA GLU A 128 -5.45 11.60 5.27
C GLU A 128 -6.78 12.35 5.42
N PRO A 129 -6.78 13.69 5.43
CA PRO A 129 -8.02 14.43 5.56
C PRO A 129 -8.88 14.29 4.31
N MET A 130 -10.18 14.18 4.51
CA MET A 130 -11.17 14.17 3.46
C MET A 130 -12.14 15.34 3.67
N ASP A 131 -12.16 16.26 2.73
CA ASP A 131 -13.11 17.37 2.69
C ASP A 131 -14.18 17.11 1.62
N TRP A 132 -15.33 16.67 2.05
CA TRP A 132 -16.46 16.35 1.18
C TRP A 132 -17.10 17.60 0.51
N SER A 133 -16.83 18.80 1.01
CA SER A 133 -17.27 20.02 0.34
C SER A 133 -16.44 20.30 -0.93
N VAL A 134 -15.21 19.79 -0.95
CA VAL A 134 -14.25 19.93 -2.05
C VAL A 134 -14.28 18.72 -2.97
N HIS A 135 -14.33 17.51 -2.41
CA HIS A 135 -14.25 16.24 -3.11
C HIS A 135 -15.56 15.45 -2.96
N ARG A 136 -16.29 15.29 -4.05
CA ARG A 136 -17.54 14.50 -4.03
C ARG A 136 -17.36 13.05 -4.42
N ASN A 137 -16.18 12.69 -4.93
CA ASN A 137 -15.87 11.34 -5.39
C ASN A 137 -14.60 10.85 -4.69
N LEU A 138 -14.67 9.68 -4.07
CA LEU A 138 -13.58 9.08 -3.30
C LEU A 138 -13.34 7.63 -3.71
N ILE A 139 -12.08 7.33 -4.04
CA ILE A 139 -11.55 5.96 -4.01
C ILE A 139 -10.89 5.79 -2.64
N ASP A 140 -11.43 4.91 -1.82
CA ASP A 140 -10.94 4.64 -0.47
C ASP A 140 -10.35 3.23 -0.41
N THR A 141 -9.05 3.15 -0.18
CA THR A 141 -8.36 1.88 0.01
C THR A 141 -8.13 1.55 1.48
N THR A 142 -8.73 2.32 2.40
CA THR A 142 -8.56 2.15 3.84
C THR A 142 -9.82 1.67 4.55
N ASN A 143 -10.99 2.02 4.03
CA ASN A 143 -12.32 1.85 4.63
C ASN A 143 -12.57 2.76 5.86
N LEU A 144 -11.88 3.89 5.96
CA LEU A 144 -11.97 4.79 7.13
C LEU A 144 -12.95 5.96 6.95
N TYR A 145 -13.47 6.17 5.74
CA TYR A 145 -14.30 7.34 5.44
C TYR A 145 -15.77 6.93 5.30
N GLN A 146 -16.67 7.83 5.73
CA GLN A 146 -18.11 7.70 5.50
C GLN A 146 -18.55 8.77 4.51
N GLU A 147 -19.26 8.37 3.46
CA GLU A 147 -19.77 9.31 2.49
C GLU A 147 -21.07 10.00 2.94
N PRO A 148 -21.14 11.34 2.86
CA PRO A 148 -22.39 12.07 3.02
C PRO A 148 -23.34 11.86 1.85
N SER A 149 -24.62 12.19 2.02
CA SER A 149 -25.60 12.17 0.93
C SER A 149 -25.17 13.06 -0.24
N GLY A 150 -25.27 12.54 -1.45
CA GLY A 150 -24.87 13.23 -2.68
C GLY A 150 -23.36 13.17 -2.99
N CYS A 151 -22.60 12.40 -2.23
CA CYS A 151 -21.22 12.05 -2.53
C CYS A 151 -21.12 10.59 -2.99
N ASN A 152 -20.03 10.25 -3.66
CA ASN A 152 -19.78 8.89 -4.14
C ASN A 152 -18.48 8.37 -3.53
N ARG A 153 -18.52 7.16 -3.02
CA ARG A 153 -17.35 6.45 -2.50
C ARG A 153 -17.30 5.04 -3.08
N VAL A 154 -16.11 4.58 -3.40
CA VAL A 154 -15.84 3.18 -3.67
C VAL A 154 -14.71 2.71 -2.76
N VAL A 155 -14.91 1.55 -2.14
CA VAL A 155 -13.89 0.90 -1.30
C VAL A 155 -13.30 -0.26 -2.07
N VAL A 156 -11.98 -0.23 -2.28
CA VAL A 156 -11.24 -1.25 -3.02
C VAL A 156 -9.93 -1.59 -2.33
N HIS A 157 -9.48 -2.82 -2.51
CA HIS A 157 -8.17 -3.24 -2.05
C HIS A 157 -7.06 -2.67 -2.97
N GLN A 158 -5.85 -2.55 -2.42
CA GLN A 158 -4.67 -2.27 -3.22
C GLN A 158 -4.15 -3.59 -3.78
N GLU A 159 -4.39 -3.82 -5.07
CA GLU A 159 -3.98 -5.05 -5.74
C GLU A 159 -2.46 -5.20 -5.77
N PHE A 160 -2.00 -6.43 -5.67
CA PHE A 160 -0.61 -6.83 -5.77
C PHE A 160 -0.49 -8.16 -6.54
N PRO A 161 0.70 -8.53 -7.06
CA PRO A 161 0.86 -9.72 -7.90
C PRO A 161 0.71 -11.00 -7.08
N VAL A 162 -0.55 -11.43 -6.89
CA VAL A 162 -0.91 -12.61 -6.06
C VAL A 162 -0.23 -13.90 -6.48
N ASP A 163 0.16 -14.02 -7.74
CA ASP A 163 0.92 -15.15 -8.25
C ASP A 163 2.31 -15.27 -7.63
N LEU A 164 2.90 -14.16 -7.20
CA LEU A 164 4.14 -14.14 -6.44
C LEU A 164 3.91 -14.45 -4.97
N PHE A 165 2.74 -14.06 -4.41
CA PHE A 165 2.37 -14.25 -3.01
C PHE A 165 1.50 -15.50 -2.81
N TYR A 166 1.88 -16.60 -3.43
CA TYR A 166 1.18 -17.88 -3.27
C TYR A 166 1.40 -18.50 -1.89
N PHE A 167 0.45 -19.30 -1.45
CA PHE A 167 0.54 -20.06 -0.20
C PHE A 167 1.66 -21.11 -0.27
N GLN A 168 2.42 -21.17 0.80
CA GLN A 168 3.38 -22.24 1.05
C GLN A 168 3.27 -22.67 2.53
N PRO A 169 3.22 -23.97 2.87
CA PRO A 169 3.29 -24.42 4.25
C PRO A 169 4.53 -23.84 4.95
N PRO A 170 4.43 -23.49 6.25
CA PRO A 170 5.55 -22.93 6.97
C PRO A 170 6.74 -23.90 7.04
N LEU A 171 7.93 -23.35 6.96
CA LEU A 171 9.18 -24.10 7.13
C LEU A 171 9.41 -24.38 8.63
N ARG A 172 10.29 -25.35 8.94
CA ARG A 172 10.68 -25.67 10.31
C ARG A 172 11.54 -24.59 10.96
N GLU A 173 12.15 -23.74 10.15
CA GLU A 173 13.02 -22.67 10.65
C GLU A 173 12.19 -21.58 11.33
N LYS A 174 12.62 -21.17 12.53
CA LYS A 174 11.94 -20.14 13.32
C LYS A 174 12.43 -18.76 12.90
N LYS A 175 11.73 -18.12 11.95
CA LYS A 175 12.08 -16.81 11.40
C LYS A 175 10.99 -15.78 11.68
N ILE A 176 11.35 -14.64 12.26
CA ILE A 176 10.46 -13.48 12.41
C ILE A 176 11.03 -12.33 11.58
N ARG A 177 10.21 -11.74 10.73
CA ARG A 177 10.62 -10.69 9.79
C ARG A 177 9.71 -9.48 9.91
N SER A 178 10.30 -8.29 9.92
CA SER A 178 9.58 -7.02 9.69
C SER A 178 9.95 -6.47 8.32
N TYR A 179 8.96 -5.88 7.65
CA TYR A 179 9.11 -5.23 6.34
C TYR A 179 8.64 -3.78 6.40
N LEU A 180 8.73 -3.16 7.56
CA LEU A 180 8.26 -1.81 7.79
C LEU A 180 9.33 -0.80 7.41
N ASN A 181 9.02 0.06 6.43
CA ASN A 181 9.89 1.18 6.08
C ASN A 181 10.04 2.14 7.26
N CYS A 182 11.25 2.65 7.47
CA CYS A 182 11.57 3.59 8.56
C CYS A 182 11.17 3.07 9.95
N PHE A 183 11.26 1.76 10.18
CA PHE A 183 10.85 1.14 11.43
C PHE A 183 11.65 1.70 12.62
N ASN A 184 12.92 2.04 12.43
CA ASN A 184 13.79 2.67 13.42
C ASN A 184 13.28 4.04 13.91
N GLU A 185 12.37 4.67 13.18
CA GLU A 185 11.75 5.95 13.56
C GLU A 185 10.46 5.75 14.36
N THR A 186 10.02 4.51 14.55
CA THR A 186 8.79 4.20 15.29
C THR A 186 9.06 3.89 16.76
N PRO A 187 8.11 4.17 17.68
CA PRO A 187 8.23 3.81 19.09
C PRO A 187 8.27 2.29 19.34
N TYR A 188 7.97 1.49 18.33
CA TYR A 188 7.93 0.02 18.40
C TYR A 188 9.27 -0.63 18.07
N TYR A 189 10.24 0.14 17.59
CA TYR A 189 11.59 -0.35 17.28
C TYR A 189 12.31 -0.94 18.51
N PRO A 190 12.37 -0.26 19.68
CA PRO A 190 12.95 -0.83 20.88
C PRO A 190 12.20 -2.10 21.37
N ILE A 191 10.88 -2.12 21.21
CA ILE A 191 10.05 -3.26 21.62
C ILE A 191 10.42 -4.52 20.81
N PHE A 192 10.67 -4.39 19.51
CA PHE A 192 11.15 -5.48 18.67
C PHE A 192 12.42 -6.14 19.25
N PHE A 193 13.38 -5.32 19.71
CA PHE A 193 14.63 -5.83 20.27
C PHE A 193 14.44 -6.50 21.64
N GLN A 194 13.51 -6.04 22.47
CA GLN A 194 13.15 -6.73 23.71
C GLN A 194 12.64 -8.14 23.43
N TYR A 195 11.79 -8.32 22.43
CA TYR A 195 11.34 -9.65 22.01
C TYR A 195 12.48 -10.47 21.40
N LYS A 196 13.33 -9.89 20.57
CA LYS A 196 14.51 -10.55 19.99
C LYS A 196 15.45 -11.08 21.08
N GLU A 197 15.71 -10.30 22.11
CA GLU A 197 16.54 -10.70 23.25
C GLU A 197 15.90 -11.85 24.05
N LYS A 198 14.58 -11.77 24.26
CA LYS A 198 13.83 -12.79 25.03
C LYS A 198 13.59 -14.09 24.28
N LEU A 199 13.63 -14.05 22.96
CA LEU A 199 13.34 -15.17 22.04
C LEU A 199 14.54 -15.43 21.10
N PRO A 200 15.73 -15.77 21.64
CA PRO A 200 16.95 -15.92 20.86
C PRO A 200 16.93 -17.14 19.92
N GLU A 201 15.98 -18.05 20.11
CA GLU A 201 15.79 -19.22 19.24
C GLU A 201 15.17 -18.87 17.86
N PHE A 202 14.72 -17.62 17.67
CA PHE A 202 14.23 -17.13 16.38
C PHE A 202 15.30 -16.33 15.65
N ASP A 203 15.36 -16.46 14.33
CA ASP A 203 16.13 -15.56 13.47
C ASP A 203 15.29 -14.31 13.16
N TRP A 204 15.71 -13.16 13.70
CA TRP A 204 15.03 -11.89 13.62
C TRP A 204 15.70 -10.98 12.62
N LYS A 205 14.92 -10.43 11.66
CA LYS A 205 15.40 -9.41 10.71
C LYS A 205 14.39 -8.30 10.50
N ILE A 206 14.93 -7.10 10.22
CA ILE A 206 14.17 -5.91 9.88
C ILE A 206 14.57 -5.48 8.48
N HIS A 207 13.68 -5.71 7.54
CA HIS A 207 13.82 -5.24 6.15
C HIS A 207 12.97 -3.99 5.94
N GLY A 208 13.33 -3.20 4.92
CA GLY A 208 12.64 -1.98 4.55
C GLY A 208 13.60 -0.81 4.40
N LEU A 209 13.04 0.33 3.99
CA LEU A 209 13.82 1.57 3.91
C LEU A 209 14.36 1.92 5.31
N ASN A 210 15.67 2.15 5.41
CA ASN A 210 16.40 2.38 6.67
C ASN A 210 16.38 1.18 7.64
N GLY A 211 15.94 0.01 7.20
CA GLY A 211 16.05 -1.23 8.00
C GLY A 211 17.50 -1.75 8.04
N PRO A 212 17.99 -2.25 9.19
CA PRO A 212 19.37 -2.74 9.33
C PRO A 212 19.70 -3.94 8.44
N ASP A 213 18.70 -4.74 8.04
CA ASP A 213 18.87 -5.89 7.15
C ASP A 213 18.59 -5.55 5.68
N GLY A 214 18.44 -4.26 5.37
CA GLY A 214 18.30 -3.74 4.03
C GLY A 214 16.92 -3.88 3.40
N PHE A 215 16.75 -3.30 2.24
CA PHE A 215 15.52 -3.36 1.45
C PHE A 215 15.54 -4.60 0.54
N ILE A 216 14.40 -5.31 0.44
CA ILE A 216 14.30 -6.50 -0.40
C ILE A 216 13.66 -6.15 -1.73
N THR A 217 14.38 -6.37 -2.81
CA THR A 217 13.93 -6.20 -4.20
C THR A 217 14.53 -7.32 -5.07
N PRO A 218 13.87 -7.73 -6.14
CA PRO A 218 12.52 -7.37 -6.57
C PRO A 218 11.43 -7.94 -5.65
N VAL A 219 10.18 -7.62 -5.93
CA VAL A 219 8.99 -8.04 -5.15
C VAL A 219 8.87 -9.57 -5.01
N SER A 220 9.37 -10.31 -5.99
CA SER A 220 9.44 -11.80 -5.93
C SER A 220 10.31 -12.31 -4.76
N LYS A 221 11.42 -11.62 -4.46
CA LYS A 221 12.29 -11.94 -3.30
C LYS A 221 11.60 -11.54 -1.98
N LEU A 222 10.84 -10.45 -1.96
CA LEU A 222 10.02 -10.08 -0.81
C LEU A 222 8.98 -11.17 -0.52
N ALA A 223 8.24 -11.60 -1.52
CA ALA A 223 7.27 -12.68 -1.41
C ALA A 223 7.92 -14.00 -0.94
N GLN A 224 9.10 -14.34 -1.45
CA GLN A 224 9.88 -15.49 -1.00
C GLN A 224 10.27 -15.35 0.48
N SER A 225 10.84 -14.22 0.88
CA SER A 225 11.21 -13.96 2.27
C SER A 225 10.01 -14.07 3.23
N MET A 226 8.83 -13.59 2.80
CA MET A 226 7.61 -13.76 3.57
C MET A 226 7.20 -15.23 3.70
N ARG A 227 7.24 -16.01 2.60
CA ARG A 227 6.95 -17.47 2.64
C ARG A 227 7.88 -18.25 3.55
N GLU A 228 9.13 -17.82 3.69
CA GLU A 228 10.13 -18.44 4.55
C GLU A 228 10.01 -18.05 6.02
N SER A 229 9.22 -17.06 6.35
CA SER A 229 9.02 -16.58 7.71
C SER A 229 8.04 -17.48 8.48
N SER A 230 8.18 -17.56 9.81
CA SER A 230 7.17 -18.14 10.70
C SER A 230 6.10 -17.09 11.02
N PHE A 231 6.53 -15.90 11.37
CA PHE A 231 5.67 -14.76 11.66
C PHE A 231 6.17 -13.49 10.97
N ILE A 232 5.24 -12.65 10.60
CA ILE A 232 5.54 -11.29 10.13
C ILE A 232 5.28 -10.31 11.28
N TRP A 233 6.33 -9.59 11.70
CA TRP A 233 6.22 -8.56 12.70
C TRP A 233 5.78 -7.26 12.06
N HIS A 234 4.58 -6.80 12.39
CA HIS A 234 4.05 -5.56 11.83
C HIS A 234 3.21 -4.78 12.84
N ILE A 235 3.84 -3.80 13.51
CA ILE A 235 3.17 -2.88 14.44
C ILE A 235 3.33 -1.48 13.90
N LYS A 236 2.23 -0.89 13.45
CA LYS A 236 2.22 0.46 12.90
C LYS A 236 0.92 1.18 13.28
N GLN A 237 1.02 2.07 14.26
CA GLN A 237 -0.14 2.80 14.76
C GLN A 237 -0.63 3.88 13.79
N HIS A 238 0.32 4.66 13.22
CA HIS A 238 0.02 5.80 12.37
C HIS A 238 0.50 5.56 10.94
N GLY A 239 -0.18 6.20 9.98
CA GLY A 239 0.20 6.11 8.56
C GLY A 239 -0.07 4.74 7.91
N GLU A 240 -0.76 3.82 8.60
CA GLU A 240 -1.18 2.55 8.03
C GLU A 240 -2.63 2.67 7.57
N GLY A 241 -2.85 2.65 6.28
CA GLY A 241 -4.20 2.67 5.70
C GLY A 241 -4.67 1.28 5.30
N PHE A 242 -4.16 0.82 4.16
CA PHE A 242 -4.53 -0.48 3.60
C PHE A 242 -3.94 -1.66 4.36
N GLY A 243 -2.69 -1.58 4.80
CA GLY A 243 -2.00 -2.71 5.45
C GLY A 243 -1.39 -3.70 4.46
N HIS A 244 -0.68 -3.20 3.46
CA HIS A 244 -0.04 -4.00 2.41
C HIS A 244 0.72 -5.21 2.95
N ILE A 245 1.58 -5.01 3.95
CA ILE A 245 2.41 -6.08 4.49
C ILE A 245 1.56 -7.18 5.12
N ILE A 246 0.46 -6.83 5.80
CA ILE A 246 -0.42 -7.83 6.42
C ILE A 246 -1.23 -8.57 5.34
N HIS A 247 -1.73 -7.88 4.31
CA HIS A 247 -2.41 -8.53 3.19
C HIS A 247 -1.48 -9.51 2.45
N ASN A 248 -0.24 -9.09 2.18
CA ASN A 248 0.78 -9.94 1.56
C ASN A 248 1.12 -11.15 2.45
N ALA A 249 1.26 -10.93 3.77
CA ALA A 249 1.50 -12.00 4.75
C ALA A 249 0.37 -13.02 4.73
N PHE A 250 -0.89 -12.59 4.75
CA PHE A 250 -2.03 -13.48 4.68
C PHE A 250 -2.15 -14.21 3.33
N ALA A 251 -1.82 -13.53 2.24
CA ALA A 251 -1.77 -14.17 0.92
C ALA A 251 -0.78 -15.33 0.87
N VAL A 252 0.40 -15.21 1.49
CA VAL A 252 1.36 -16.32 1.59
C VAL A 252 1.08 -17.27 2.77
N GLY A 253 0.04 -17.01 3.55
CA GLY A 253 -0.34 -17.81 4.73
C GLY A 253 0.58 -17.57 5.92
N ARG A 254 1.00 -16.36 6.19
CA ARG A 254 1.83 -16.05 7.38
C ARG A 254 1.06 -15.24 8.40
N PRO A 255 0.94 -15.79 9.64
CA PRO A 255 0.36 -15.02 10.74
C PRO A 255 1.25 -13.84 11.11
N THR A 256 0.62 -12.79 11.64
CA THR A 256 1.32 -11.56 12.03
C THR A 256 1.41 -11.42 13.55
N CYS A 257 2.54 -10.90 14.04
CA CYS A 257 2.64 -10.32 15.38
C CYS A 257 2.32 -8.81 15.24
N THR A 258 1.22 -8.36 15.81
CA THR A 258 0.72 -7.01 15.62
C THR A 258 -0.06 -6.49 16.84
N VAL A 259 -0.53 -5.25 16.80
CA VAL A 259 -1.50 -4.70 17.75
C VAL A 259 -2.82 -4.49 16.98
N LYS A 260 -3.76 -5.41 17.17
CA LYS A 260 -5.00 -5.48 16.40
C LYS A 260 -5.81 -4.19 16.44
N GLU A 261 -5.85 -3.52 17.58
CA GLU A 261 -6.60 -2.27 17.78
C GLU A 261 -6.22 -1.18 16.78
N TYR A 262 -4.96 -1.13 16.32
CA TYR A 262 -4.49 -0.12 15.36
C TYR A 262 -5.11 -0.26 13.96
N TYR A 263 -5.79 -1.36 13.71
CA TYR A 263 -6.43 -1.66 12.42
C TYR A 263 -7.95 -1.56 12.46
N GLN A 264 -8.52 -1.16 13.60
CA GLN A 264 -9.98 -1.01 13.74
C GLN A 264 -10.58 -0.14 12.62
N GLY A 265 -11.64 -0.63 12.00
CA GLY A 265 -12.34 0.03 10.88
C GLY A 265 -11.66 -0.12 9.51
N LYS A 266 -10.42 -0.63 9.44
CA LYS A 266 -9.70 -0.81 8.17
C LYS A 266 -10.06 -2.12 7.48
N LEU A 267 -9.78 -2.21 6.16
CA LEU A 267 -10.06 -3.41 5.35
C LEU A 267 -9.44 -4.69 5.90
N ILE A 268 -8.27 -4.59 6.53
CA ILE A 268 -7.57 -5.73 7.10
C ILE A 268 -8.19 -6.24 8.42
N TYR A 269 -8.93 -5.39 9.15
CA TYR A 269 -9.39 -5.69 10.51
C TYR A 269 -10.22 -6.98 10.63
N PRO A 270 -11.16 -7.31 9.71
CA PRO A 270 -11.95 -8.54 9.78
C PRO A 270 -11.12 -9.82 9.67
N MET A 271 -9.92 -9.74 9.08
CA MET A 271 -9.03 -10.88 8.94
C MET A 271 -8.17 -11.14 10.19
N LEU A 272 -8.03 -10.15 11.09
CA LEU A 272 -7.21 -10.23 12.29
C LEU A 272 -8.00 -10.87 13.45
N GLU A 273 -7.60 -12.07 13.86
CA GLU A 273 -8.19 -12.80 14.98
C GLU A 273 -7.07 -13.38 15.86
N ASP A 274 -7.02 -12.92 17.12
CA ASP A 274 -5.95 -13.29 18.05
C ASP A 274 -5.90 -14.80 18.31
N GLY A 275 -4.71 -15.39 18.25
CA GLY A 275 -4.47 -16.84 18.42
C GLY A 275 -4.93 -17.68 17.22
N ILE A 276 -5.50 -17.07 16.16
CA ILE A 276 -6.03 -17.77 14.99
C ILE A 276 -5.33 -17.33 13.70
N THR A 277 -5.19 -16.02 13.46
CA THR A 277 -4.54 -15.45 12.28
C THR A 277 -3.44 -14.46 12.63
N CYS A 278 -3.43 -13.97 13.85
CA CYS A 278 -2.39 -13.09 14.37
C CYS A 278 -2.11 -13.41 15.84
N LEU A 279 -1.00 -12.89 16.35
CA LEU A 279 -0.73 -12.75 17.76
C LEU A 279 -0.89 -11.27 18.10
N ASP A 280 -1.97 -10.94 18.83
CA ASP A 280 -2.24 -9.57 19.25
C ASP A 280 -1.38 -9.23 20.47
N LEU A 281 -0.29 -8.53 20.22
CA LEU A 281 0.65 -8.12 21.25
C LEU A 281 0.10 -7.02 22.18
N GLY A 282 -1.00 -6.38 21.79
CA GLY A 282 -1.71 -5.42 22.63
C GLY A 282 -2.68 -6.04 23.63
N ALA A 283 -3.09 -7.30 23.41
CA ALA A 283 -4.07 -7.97 24.25
C ALA A 283 -3.46 -8.67 25.48
N HIS A 284 -2.14 -8.88 25.51
CA HIS A 284 -1.46 -9.66 26.52
C HIS A 284 -0.19 -8.96 27.02
N ILE A 285 0.29 -9.33 28.21
CA ILE A 285 1.56 -8.82 28.73
C ILE A 285 2.76 -9.42 27.98
N PHE A 286 3.91 -8.79 28.11
CA PHE A 286 5.13 -9.14 27.36
C PHE A 286 5.54 -10.62 27.53
N GLU A 287 5.57 -11.12 28.77
CA GLU A 287 5.97 -12.52 29.07
C GLU A 287 5.00 -13.53 28.44
N GLU A 288 3.72 -13.26 28.53
CA GLU A 288 2.69 -14.10 27.92
C GLU A 288 2.81 -14.07 26.39
N ASN A 289 3.03 -12.90 25.79
CA ASN A 289 3.28 -12.79 24.36
C ASN A 289 4.50 -13.62 23.92
N CYS A 290 5.60 -13.59 24.68
CA CYS A 290 6.77 -14.41 24.40
C CYS A 290 6.45 -15.92 24.45
N GLN A 291 5.68 -16.34 25.46
CA GLN A 291 5.24 -17.73 25.56
C GLN A 291 4.35 -18.13 24.38
N ARG A 292 3.40 -17.27 24.00
CA ARG A 292 2.51 -17.48 22.85
C ARG A 292 3.26 -17.56 21.52
N ILE A 293 4.27 -16.71 21.28
CA ILE A 293 5.11 -16.81 20.08
C ILE A 293 5.80 -18.18 20.01
N ARG A 294 6.33 -18.70 21.13
CA ARG A 294 6.91 -20.07 21.19
C ARG A 294 5.85 -21.11 20.88
N GLU A 295 4.73 -21.06 21.58
CA GLU A 295 3.64 -22.02 21.47
C GLU A 295 3.09 -22.10 20.03
N PHE A 296 2.78 -20.94 19.42
CA PHE A 296 2.23 -20.88 18.08
C PHE A 296 3.29 -21.10 16.98
N SER A 297 4.59 -21.13 17.32
CA SER A 297 5.65 -21.54 16.41
C SER A 297 5.80 -23.06 16.28
N GLU A 298 5.11 -23.83 17.12
CA GLU A 298 5.10 -25.29 16.98
C GLU A 298 4.46 -25.70 15.65
N PRO A 299 5.03 -26.69 14.92
CA PRO A 299 4.70 -26.96 13.52
C PRO A 299 3.21 -27.09 13.22
N GLU A 300 2.48 -27.85 14.04
CA GLU A 300 1.04 -28.08 13.83
C GLU A 300 0.21 -26.83 14.05
N LYS A 301 0.51 -26.03 15.10
CA LYS A 301 -0.19 -24.78 15.39
C LYS A 301 0.11 -23.72 14.34
N LEU A 302 1.38 -23.60 13.96
CA LEU A 302 1.79 -22.65 12.92
C LEU A 302 1.16 -22.99 11.57
N LEU A 303 1.12 -24.29 11.20
CA LEU A 303 0.46 -24.71 9.96
C LEU A 303 -1.03 -24.36 9.98
N LYS A 304 -1.73 -24.65 11.06
CA LYS A 304 -3.16 -24.31 11.21
C LYS A 304 -3.41 -22.82 11.10
N MET A 305 -2.59 -21.97 11.76
CA MET A 305 -2.67 -20.52 11.61
C MET A 305 -2.42 -20.09 10.17
N SER A 306 -1.40 -20.67 9.54
CA SER A 306 -1.01 -20.34 8.16
C SER A 306 -2.13 -20.64 7.15
N GLU A 307 -2.75 -21.79 7.25
CA GLU A 307 -3.89 -22.19 6.43
C GLU A 307 -5.09 -21.25 6.66
N THR A 308 -5.32 -20.87 7.93
CA THR A 308 -6.41 -19.96 8.28
C THR A 308 -6.13 -18.54 7.75
N CYS A 309 -4.89 -18.04 7.83
CA CYS A 309 -4.52 -16.76 7.22
C CYS A 309 -4.82 -16.75 5.71
N ARG A 310 -4.40 -17.80 4.99
CA ARG A 310 -4.68 -17.92 3.55
C ARG A 310 -6.18 -17.98 3.27
N LYS A 311 -6.92 -18.77 4.04
CA LYS A 311 -8.38 -18.86 3.91
C LYS A 311 -9.04 -17.49 4.11
N ARG A 312 -8.69 -16.77 5.18
CA ARG A 312 -9.23 -15.42 5.46
C ARG A 312 -8.89 -14.42 4.35
N PHE A 313 -7.68 -14.49 3.78
CA PHE A 313 -7.34 -13.69 2.63
C PHE A 313 -8.28 -13.93 1.45
N LEU A 314 -8.48 -15.19 1.07
CA LEU A 314 -9.35 -15.56 -0.05
C LEU A 314 -10.84 -15.23 0.17
N GLU A 315 -11.28 -15.21 1.43
CA GLU A 315 -12.68 -14.87 1.79
C GLU A 315 -12.94 -13.35 1.82
N ASN A 316 -11.91 -12.53 2.05
CA ASN A 316 -12.08 -11.09 2.28
C ASN A 316 -11.49 -10.22 1.17
N VAL A 317 -10.64 -10.74 0.31
CA VAL A 317 -9.95 -9.99 -0.74
C VAL A 317 -10.30 -10.59 -2.10
N SER A 318 -11.02 -9.82 -2.90
CA SER A 318 -11.38 -10.17 -4.27
C SER A 318 -11.12 -8.98 -5.19
N PHE A 319 -10.05 -9.04 -5.95
CA PHE A 319 -9.72 -7.97 -6.92
C PHE A 319 -10.70 -7.95 -8.11
N ASP A 320 -11.36 -9.06 -8.40
CA ASP A 320 -12.41 -9.10 -9.43
C ASP A 320 -13.68 -8.36 -8.99
N GLU A 321 -14.05 -8.49 -7.70
CA GLU A 321 -15.13 -7.68 -7.13
C GLU A 321 -14.76 -6.20 -7.06
N ASP A 322 -13.53 -5.88 -6.74
CA ASP A 322 -13.03 -4.50 -6.70
C ASP A 322 -13.04 -3.88 -8.10
N GLU A 323 -12.70 -4.63 -9.14
CA GLU A 323 -12.87 -4.20 -10.53
C GLU A 323 -14.32 -3.87 -10.84
N GLN A 324 -15.27 -4.76 -10.47
CA GLN A 324 -16.69 -4.53 -10.70
C GLN A 324 -17.21 -3.29 -9.98
N LYS A 325 -16.83 -3.11 -8.69
CA LYS A 325 -17.18 -1.93 -7.91
C LYS A 325 -16.61 -0.65 -8.57
N MET A 326 -15.38 -0.71 -9.06
CA MET A 326 -14.75 0.42 -9.74
C MET A 326 -15.45 0.74 -11.07
N ARG A 327 -15.81 -0.25 -11.89
CA ARG A 327 -16.59 -0.03 -13.13
C ARG A 327 -17.93 0.65 -12.83
N GLN A 328 -18.65 0.20 -11.81
CA GLN A 328 -19.91 0.81 -11.38
C GLN A 328 -19.71 2.23 -10.84
N PHE A 329 -18.64 2.48 -10.09
CA PHE A 329 -18.30 3.80 -9.60
C PHE A 329 -18.02 4.77 -10.75
N LEU A 330 -17.17 4.39 -11.68
CA LEU A 330 -16.81 5.21 -12.85
C LEU A 330 -18.00 5.46 -13.77
N SER A 331 -18.91 4.48 -13.99
CA SER A 331 -20.09 4.67 -14.84
C SER A 331 -21.07 5.71 -14.29
N ARG A 332 -21.01 6.03 -13.01
CA ARG A 332 -21.80 7.12 -12.40
C ARG A 332 -21.17 8.49 -12.53
N LEU A 333 -19.88 8.54 -12.88
CA LEU A 333 -19.11 9.77 -12.98
C LEU A 333 -18.98 10.27 -14.42
N LEU A 334 -18.98 9.34 -15.36
CA LEU A 334 -18.75 9.57 -16.79
C LEU A 334 -20.07 9.68 -17.54
#